data_7a5b873984773a128a65a13aef1a27c9
#
_entry.id   7a5b873984773a128a65a13aef1a27c9
#
_cell.length_a   1.000
_cell.length_b   1.000
_cell.length_c   1.000
_cell.angle_alpha   90.00
_cell.angle_beta   90.00
_cell.angle_gamma   90.00
#
_symmetry.space_group_name_H-M   'P 1'
#
loop_
_entity.id
_entity.type
_entity.pdbx_description
1 polymer ?
#
loop_
_entity_poly.entity_id
_entity_poly.type
_entity_poly.pdbx_seq_one_letter_code
_entity_poly.pdbx_strand_id
1 'polypeptide(L)'
;MENLSYEQTIKTKGRAHMGFLFNGIHSSSMGIRARLTDWRFIPAVSNYTVNIPGKEGVADFGASKTSRRISVKCGVNPTGSMASLIHVLDALAAWLDPTSGTAQLVLDELPDRYFLARLDSDVSCTRLIRCAGSFDLDFFCPDPYGYALSDENFTLTATGTHTILRTK
;
A
#
# COMPACT_ATOMS: atom_id res chain seq x y z
N MET A 1 -20.84 -19.26 6.33
CA MET A 1 -19.51 -18.73 6.78
C MET A 1 -19.55 -17.24 6.55
N GLU A 2 -19.81 -16.50 7.62
CA GLU A 2 -19.97 -15.04 7.54
C GLU A 2 -18.62 -14.39 7.29
N ASN A 3 -18.56 -13.64 6.22
CA ASN A 3 -17.45 -12.75 5.89
C ASN A 3 -17.50 -11.62 6.93
N LEU A 4 -16.73 -11.75 8.01
CA LEU A 4 -16.50 -10.66 8.96
C LEU A 4 -15.90 -9.49 8.18
N SER A 5 -16.70 -8.43 8.03
CA SER A 5 -16.26 -7.26 7.28
C SER A 5 -15.02 -6.66 7.97
N TYR A 6 -14.10 -6.12 7.16
CA TYR A 6 -12.88 -5.44 7.58
C TYR A 6 -13.13 -4.42 8.73
N GLU A 7 -14.26 -3.74 8.73
CA GLU A 7 -14.67 -2.80 9.78
C GLU A 7 -14.85 -3.43 11.17
N GLN A 8 -15.24 -4.70 11.26
CA GLN A 8 -15.40 -5.37 12.55
C GLN A 8 -14.05 -5.77 13.16
N THR A 9 -13.04 -6.01 12.33
CA THR A 9 -11.69 -6.35 12.79
C THR A 9 -10.97 -5.12 13.39
N ILE A 10 -11.25 -3.91 12.89
CA ILE A 10 -10.66 -2.67 13.41
C ILE A 10 -11.27 -2.25 14.75
N LYS A 11 -12.56 -2.47 14.96
CA LYS A 11 -13.28 -2.02 16.16
C LYS A 11 -12.96 -2.82 17.44
N THR A 12 -12.31 -3.96 17.35
CA THR A 12 -12.17 -4.88 18.49
C THR A 12 -10.90 -4.70 19.32
N LYS A 13 -9.97 -3.82 18.95
CA LYS A 13 -8.74 -3.61 19.76
C LYS A 13 -8.38 -2.14 19.85
N GLY A 14 -8.61 -1.54 21.01
CA GLY A 14 -8.21 -0.18 21.39
C GLY A 14 -6.68 0.03 21.50
N ARG A 15 -5.94 -0.33 20.47
CA ARG A 15 -4.56 0.06 20.20
C ARG A 15 -4.45 0.15 18.68
N ALA A 16 -4.09 1.31 18.17
CA ALA A 16 -3.81 1.49 16.75
C ALA A 16 -2.79 0.42 16.33
N HIS A 17 -3.27 -0.67 15.73
CA HIS A 17 -2.41 -1.66 15.10
C HIS A 17 -1.87 -1.00 13.84
N MET A 18 -0.65 -0.48 13.92
CA MET A 18 0.08 -0.07 12.74
C MET A 18 0.37 -1.31 11.92
N GLY A 19 -0.23 -1.40 10.74
CA GLY A 19 -0.14 -2.54 9.85
C GLY A 19 -0.62 -2.21 8.45
N PHE A 20 -0.76 -3.24 7.66
CA PHE A 20 -1.38 -3.18 6.34
C PHE A 20 -2.06 -4.50 6.01
N LEU A 21 -3.07 -4.43 5.16
CA LEU A 21 -3.70 -5.59 4.55
C LEU A 21 -3.18 -5.71 3.11
N PHE A 22 -2.64 -6.86 2.75
CA PHE A 22 -2.17 -7.15 1.41
C PHE A 22 -2.75 -8.48 0.94
N ASN A 23 -3.37 -8.47 -0.23
CA ASN A 23 -4.03 -9.65 -0.81
C ASN A 23 -4.99 -10.36 0.18
N GLY A 24 -5.78 -9.59 0.93
CA GLY A 24 -6.74 -10.12 1.91
C GLY A 24 -6.16 -10.62 3.24
N ILE A 25 -4.84 -10.57 3.41
CA ILE A 25 -4.15 -10.99 4.64
C ILE A 25 -3.59 -9.77 5.35
N HIS A 26 -3.90 -9.61 6.64
CA HIS A 26 -3.37 -8.51 7.44
C HIS A 26 -1.99 -8.84 8.01
N SER A 27 -1.06 -7.87 8.02
CA SER A 27 0.32 -8.05 8.47
C SER A 27 0.43 -8.58 9.90
N SER A 28 -0.50 -8.24 10.78
CA SER A 28 -0.51 -8.73 12.16
C SER A 28 -0.75 -10.23 12.28
N SER A 29 -1.49 -10.84 11.34
CA SER A 29 -1.72 -12.30 11.33
C SER A 29 -0.45 -13.07 10.96
N MET A 30 0.47 -12.40 10.27
CA MET A 30 1.81 -12.91 9.94
C MET A 30 2.85 -12.59 11.03
N GLY A 31 2.42 -12.06 12.18
CA GLY A 31 3.32 -11.70 13.27
C GLY A 31 4.16 -10.43 13.02
N ILE A 32 3.75 -9.59 12.07
CA ILE A 32 4.47 -8.38 11.69
C ILE A 32 3.74 -7.15 12.24
N ARG A 33 4.52 -6.20 12.74
CA ARG A 33 4.11 -4.81 12.94
C ARG A 33 4.71 -3.98 11.82
N ALA A 34 3.89 -3.14 11.21
CA ALA A 34 4.29 -2.31 10.09
C ALA A 34 3.94 -0.85 10.36
N ARG A 35 4.78 0.05 9.88
CA ARG A 35 4.58 1.48 9.94
C ARG A 35 4.88 2.08 8.59
N LEU A 36 4.00 2.95 8.10
CA LEU A 36 4.22 3.74 6.90
C LEU A 36 5.44 4.66 7.11
N THR A 37 6.42 4.57 6.22
CA THR A 37 7.65 5.36 6.31
C THR A 37 7.67 6.47 5.26
N ASP A 38 7.30 6.13 4.03
CA ASP A 38 7.20 7.10 2.95
C ASP A 38 5.93 6.85 2.15
N TRP A 39 5.10 7.86 2.10
CA TRP A 39 3.91 7.89 1.26
C TRP A 39 3.91 9.16 0.42
N ARG A 40 4.31 9.00 -0.81
CA ARG A 40 4.26 10.10 -1.76
C ARG A 40 2.80 10.41 -2.10
N PHE A 41 2.25 11.46 -1.50
CA PHE A 41 0.87 11.89 -1.75
C PHE A 41 0.66 12.34 -3.22
N ILE A 42 1.72 12.81 -3.90
CA ILE A 42 1.76 13.05 -5.34
C ILE A 42 2.56 11.92 -5.99
N PRO A 43 1.98 11.18 -6.95
CA PRO A 43 2.68 10.17 -7.73
C PRO A 43 3.84 10.78 -8.54
N ALA A 44 4.76 9.94 -9.00
CA ALA A 44 5.78 10.37 -9.91
C ALA A 44 5.16 10.92 -11.20
N VAL A 45 5.76 12.00 -11.72
CA VAL A 45 5.29 12.71 -12.90
C VAL A 45 6.33 12.57 -14.00
N SER A 46 5.87 12.29 -15.22
CA SER A 46 6.67 12.34 -16.43
C SER A 46 6.27 13.57 -17.23
N ASN A 47 7.23 14.44 -17.52
CA ASN A 47 7.03 15.64 -18.35
C ASN A 47 7.39 15.32 -19.81
N TYR A 48 6.55 15.74 -20.73
CA TYR A 48 6.78 15.59 -22.18
C TYR A 48 7.28 16.91 -22.72
N THR A 49 8.60 17.02 -22.89
CA THR A 49 9.24 18.25 -23.36
C THR A 49 10.14 17.96 -24.56
N VAL A 50 10.24 18.93 -25.47
CA VAL A 50 11.14 18.87 -26.63
C VAL A 50 12.05 20.09 -26.64
N ASN A 51 13.34 19.85 -26.82
CA ASN A 51 14.31 20.91 -27.00
C ASN A 51 14.36 21.31 -28.49
N ILE A 52 14.12 22.61 -28.77
CA ILE A 52 14.15 23.15 -30.13
C ILE A 52 15.47 23.89 -30.34
N PRO A 53 16.33 23.46 -31.26
CA PRO A 53 17.60 24.14 -31.54
C PRO A 53 17.39 25.63 -31.87
N GLY A 54 18.17 26.50 -31.23
CA GLY A 54 18.07 27.96 -31.41
C GLY A 54 16.98 28.68 -30.64
N LYS A 55 16.21 27.95 -29.83
CA LYS A 55 15.22 28.51 -28.91
C LYS A 55 15.68 28.30 -27.48
N GLU A 56 15.61 29.32 -26.65
CA GLU A 56 15.82 29.17 -25.21
C GLU A 56 14.63 28.46 -24.55
N GLY A 57 14.95 27.58 -23.58
CA GLY A 57 13.95 26.73 -22.89
C GLY A 57 13.53 25.50 -23.70
N VAL A 58 12.45 24.91 -23.29
CA VAL A 58 11.86 23.70 -23.92
C VAL A 58 10.41 23.94 -24.35
N ALA A 59 9.98 23.28 -25.38
CA ALA A 59 8.56 23.20 -25.70
C ALA A 59 7.91 22.16 -24.79
N ASP A 60 6.89 22.56 -24.04
CA ASP A 60 6.16 21.69 -23.10
C ASP A 60 4.90 21.14 -23.78
N PHE A 61 4.75 19.81 -23.76
CA PHE A 61 3.60 19.07 -24.29
C PHE A 61 2.74 18.47 -23.16
N GLY A 62 2.99 18.91 -21.91
CA GLY A 62 2.25 18.47 -20.75
C GLY A 62 2.96 17.40 -19.94
N ALA A 63 2.25 16.86 -18.95
CA ALA A 63 2.76 15.88 -18.03
C ALA A 63 1.75 14.78 -17.74
N SER A 64 2.23 13.58 -17.43
CA SER A 64 1.40 12.47 -16.96
C SER A 64 1.90 11.94 -15.61
N LYS A 65 0.96 11.46 -14.80
CA LYS A 65 1.29 10.69 -13.60
C LYS A 65 1.71 9.29 -14.02
N THR A 66 2.78 8.78 -13.45
CA THR A 66 3.29 7.44 -13.77
C THR A 66 2.93 6.46 -12.67
N SER A 67 3.87 5.99 -11.92
CA SER A 67 3.67 5.04 -10.83
C SER A 67 3.73 5.70 -9.47
N ARG A 68 3.29 4.97 -8.45
CA ARG A 68 3.45 5.36 -7.06
C ARG A 68 4.30 4.32 -6.32
N ARG A 69 5.12 4.78 -5.38
CA ARG A 69 5.83 3.92 -4.43
C ARG A 69 5.34 4.20 -3.02
N ILE A 70 5.20 3.14 -2.24
CA ILE A 70 4.78 3.18 -0.84
C ILE A 70 5.78 2.35 -0.05
N SER A 71 6.50 2.98 0.88
CA SER A 71 7.50 2.33 1.71
C SER A 71 6.97 2.11 3.12
N VAL A 72 7.11 0.88 3.60
CA VAL A 72 6.61 0.46 4.91
C VAL A 72 7.74 -0.20 5.69
N LYS A 73 8.04 0.31 6.87
CA LYS A 73 9.00 -0.30 7.79
C LYS A 73 8.31 -1.35 8.64
N CYS A 74 8.86 -2.55 8.61
CA CYS A 74 8.32 -3.72 9.27
C CYS A 74 9.22 -4.22 10.38
N GLY A 75 8.60 -4.78 11.41
CA GLY A 75 9.29 -5.51 12.47
C GLY A 75 8.59 -6.82 12.75
N VAL A 76 9.36 -7.89 12.85
CA VAL A 76 8.84 -9.19 13.31
C VAL A 76 8.79 -9.16 14.83
N ASN A 77 7.63 -9.53 15.41
CA ASN A 77 7.50 -9.71 16.84
C ASN A 77 8.50 -10.77 17.33
N PRO A 78 9.03 -10.64 18.56
CA PRO A 78 9.92 -11.64 19.10
C PRO A 78 9.31 -13.02 19.04
N THR A 79 10.00 -13.94 18.34
CA THR A 79 9.66 -15.35 18.27
C THR A 79 10.45 -16.12 19.32
N GLY A 80 10.01 -17.31 19.71
CA GLY A 80 10.69 -18.09 20.76
C GLY A 80 12.10 -18.56 20.38
N SER A 81 12.41 -18.66 19.08
CA SER A 81 13.70 -19.17 18.58
C SER A 81 14.07 -18.57 17.22
N MET A 82 15.32 -18.76 16.82
CA MET A 82 15.80 -18.40 15.50
C MET A 82 15.11 -19.21 14.38
N ALA A 83 14.83 -20.48 14.62
CA ALA A 83 14.12 -21.32 13.67
C ALA A 83 12.69 -20.79 13.44
N SER A 84 11.99 -20.37 14.49
CA SER A 84 10.68 -19.75 14.37
C SER A 84 10.72 -18.43 13.59
N LEU A 85 11.77 -17.63 13.74
CA LEU A 85 11.97 -16.42 12.97
C LEU A 85 12.13 -16.73 11.47
N ILE A 86 12.94 -17.73 11.12
CA ILE A 86 13.14 -18.16 9.74
C ILE A 86 11.83 -18.62 9.12
N HIS A 87 11.03 -19.44 9.82
CA HIS A 87 9.72 -19.87 9.32
C HIS A 87 8.75 -18.70 9.05
N VAL A 88 8.78 -17.67 9.89
CA VAL A 88 7.98 -16.45 9.63
C VAL A 88 8.48 -15.74 8.39
N LEU A 89 9.79 -15.61 8.19
CA LEU A 89 10.36 -14.96 7.00
C LEU A 89 10.06 -15.73 5.71
N ASP A 90 10.10 -17.07 5.74
CA ASP A 90 9.74 -17.91 4.61
C ASP A 90 8.24 -17.77 4.25
N ALA A 91 7.38 -17.74 5.26
CA ALA A 91 5.95 -17.50 5.05
C ALA A 91 5.69 -16.10 4.46
N LEU A 92 6.46 -15.10 4.89
CA LEU A 92 6.39 -13.75 4.33
C LEU A 92 6.84 -13.71 2.87
N ALA A 93 7.92 -14.39 2.53
CA ALA A 93 8.41 -14.47 1.17
C ALA A 93 7.35 -15.08 0.23
N ALA A 94 6.67 -16.14 0.68
CA ALA A 94 5.58 -16.74 -0.07
C ALA A 94 4.35 -15.83 -0.21
N TRP A 95 4.01 -15.08 0.86
CA TRP A 95 2.88 -14.16 0.84
C TRP A 95 3.12 -12.93 -0.05
N LEU A 96 4.33 -12.38 0.00
CA LEU A 96 4.72 -11.15 -0.72
C LEU A 96 5.36 -11.42 -2.09
N ASP A 97 5.18 -12.61 -2.64
CA ASP A 97 5.79 -12.98 -3.92
C ASP A 97 5.41 -12.00 -5.05
N PRO A 98 6.37 -11.23 -5.60
CA PRO A 98 6.11 -10.25 -6.65
C PRO A 98 5.65 -10.86 -7.98
N THR A 99 5.90 -12.17 -8.18
CA THR A 99 5.51 -12.88 -9.40
C THR A 99 4.01 -13.16 -9.46
N SER A 100 3.31 -13.09 -8.33
CA SER A 100 1.85 -13.24 -8.24
C SER A 100 1.07 -12.07 -8.84
N GLY A 101 1.75 -11.01 -9.28
CA GLY A 101 1.14 -9.82 -9.87
C GLY A 101 0.79 -8.75 -8.83
N THR A 102 -0.13 -7.84 -9.21
CA THR A 102 -0.60 -6.79 -8.29
C THR A 102 -1.77 -7.28 -7.46
N ALA A 103 -1.77 -6.91 -6.17
CA ALA A 103 -2.85 -7.20 -5.24
C ALA A 103 -3.31 -5.93 -4.52
N GLN A 104 -4.43 -6.01 -3.82
CA GLN A 104 -4.94 -4.90 -3.02
C GLN A 104 -4.07 -4.69 -1.79
N LEU A 105 -3.60 -3.44 -1.63
CA LEU A 105 -2.89 -2.96 -0.46
C LEU A 105 -3.75 -1.90 0.25
N VAL A 106 -4.14 -2.16 1.47
CA VAL A 106 -4.81 -1.20 2.37
C VAL A 106 -3.88 -0.92 3.54
N LEU A 107 -3.62 0.34 3.80
CA LEU A 107 -2.81 0.77 4.94
C LEU A 107 -3.72 1.11 6.11
N ASP A 108 -3.39 0.68 7.33
CA ASP A 108 -4.18 1.03 8.53
C ASP A 108 -4.23 2.54 8.78
N GLU A 109 -3.22 3.27 8.30
CA GLU A 109 -3.16 4.73 8.35
C GLU A 109 -4.08 5.41 7.30
N LEU A 110 -4.52 4.65 6.27
CA LEU A 110 -5.39 5.11 5.18
C LEU A 110 -6.49 4.07 4.91
N PRO A 111 -7.39 3.86 5.88
CA PRO A 111 -8.35 2.75 5.85
C PRO A 111 -9.52 2.97 4.88
N ASP A 112 -9.63 4.16 4.28
CA ASP A 112 -10.70 4.55 3.35
C ASP A 112 -10.45 4.10 1.91
N ARG A 113 -9.23 3.65 1.61
CA ARG A 113 -8.81 3.33 0.23
C ARG A 113 -7.85 2.17 0.15
N TYR A 114 -7.78 1.58 -1.04
CA TYR A 114 -6.77 0.59 -1.39
C TYR A 114 -5.94 1.03 -2.61
N PHE A 115 -4.77 0.47 -2.73
CA PHE A 115 -3.88 0.62 -3.88
C PHE A 115 -3.67 -0.75 -4.52
N LEU A 116 -3.56 -0.79 -5.84
CA LEU A 116 -3.11 -1.99 -6.54
C LEU A 116 -1.58 -1.99 -6.55
N ALA A 117 -0.99 -2.88 -5.76
CA ALA A 117 0.43 -2.88 -5.48
C ALA A 117 1.05 -4.28 -5.62
N ARG A 118 2.35 -4.32 -5.84
CA ARG A 118 3.20 -5.50 -5.72
C ARG A 118 4.49 -5.11 -5.02
N LEU A 119 5.19 -6.07 -4.44
CA LEU A 119 6.52 -5.83 -3.89
C LEU A 119 7.50 -5.49 -5.03
N ASP A 120 8.39 -4.51 -4.82
CA ASP A 120 9.34 -4.01 -5.84
C ASP A 120 10.79 -4.03 -5.37
N SER A 121 11.06 -4.54 -4.19
CA SER A 121 12.41 -4.59 -3.63
C SER A 121 12.78 -6.00 -3.21
N ASP A 122 14.06 -6.32 -3.30
CA ASP A 122 14.66 -7.37 -2.53
C ASP A 122 14.59 -6.99 -1.04
N VAL A 123 14.12 -7.91 -0.23
CA VAL A 123 13.91 -7.67 1.20
C VAL A 123 14.99 -8.37 2.00
N SER A 124 15.82 -7.59 2.69
CA SER A 124 16.78 -8.10 3.65
C SER A 124 16.32 -7.84 5.07
N CYS A 125 16.31 -8.86 5.90
CA CYS A 125 15.95 -8.74 7.31
C CYS A 125 17.18 -8.42 8.16
N THR A 126 17.22 -7.21 8.73
CA THR A 126 18.23 -6.87 9.73
C THR A 126 17.84 -7.47 11.07
N ARG A 127 18.66 -8.38 11.56
CA ARG A 127 18.44 -9.02 12.86
C ARG A 127 18.80 -8.06 13.98
N LEU A 128 17.81 -7.73 14.81
CA LEU A 128 18.00 -6.88 16.01
C LEU A 128 18.45 -7.69 17.21
N ILE A 129 17.82 -8.85 17.45
CA ILE A 129 18.14 -9.81 18.50
C ILE A 129 17.92 -11.23 17.95
N ARG A 130 18.23 -12.27 18.74
CA ARG A 130 18.15 -13.67 18.30
C ARG A 130 16.83 -14.10 17.68
N CYS A 131 15.73 -13.45 18.02
CA CYS A 131 14.38 -13.85 17.64
C CYS A 131 13.51 -12.68 17.11
N ALA A 132 14.12 -11.55 16.79
CA ALA A 132 13.43 -10.40 16.22
C ALA A 132 14.26 -9.75 15.12
N GLY A 133 13.60 -9.22 14.12
CA GLY A 133 14.23 -8.55 13.01
C GLY A 133 13.39 -7.37 12.51
N SER A 134 14.03 -6.50 11.75
CA SER A 134 13.36 -5.42 11.01
C SER A 134 13.75 -5.44 9.55
N PHE A 135 12.84 -5.00 8.71
CA PHE A 135 13.02 -4.90 7.27
C PHE A 135 12.11 -3.81 6.70
N ASP A 136 12.45 -3.35 5.53
CA ASP A 136 11.66 -2.36 4.80
C ASP A 136 11.01 -3.06 3.58
N LEU A 137 9.76 -2.71 3.31
CA LEU A 137 9.00 -3.17 2.16
C LEU A 137 8.69 -1.99 1.27
N ASP A 138 9.07 -2.07 0.01
CA ASP A 138 8.74 -1.08 -1.00
C ASP A 138 7.70 -1.68 -1.96
N PHE A 139 6.50 -1.11 -1.90
CA PHE A 139 5.41 -1.47 -2.79
C PHE A 139 5.40 -0.56 -4.02
N PHE A 140 5.36 -1.18 -5.17
CA PHE A 140 5.18 -0.53 -6.46
C PHE A 140 3.72 -0.61 -6.89
N CYS A 141 3.11 0.55 -7.08
CA CYS A 141 1.76 0.68 -7.60
C CYS A 141 1.86 1.16 -9.06
N PRO A 142 1.64 0.31 -10.05
CA PRO A 142 1.62 0.70 -11.47
C PRO A 142 0.58 1.77 -11.74
N ASP A 143 -0.58 1.64 -11.09
CA ASP A 143 -1.61 2.67 -11.09
C ASP A 143 -1.34 3.68 -9.95
N PRO A 144 -1.20 4.97 -10.27
CA PRO A 144 -0.91 5.99 -9.28
C PRO A 144 -2.08 6.33 -8.34
N TYR A 145 -3.28 5.84 -8.63
CA TYR A 145 -4.49 6.20 -7.90
C TYR A 145 -4.79 5.25 -6.74
N GLY A 146 -5.43 5.79 -5.72
CA GLY A 146 -6.08 5.00 -4.68
C GLY A 146 -7.57 4.86 -5.00
N TYR A 147 -8.11 3.70 -4.75
CA TYR A 147 -9.52 3.33 -4.99
C TYR A 147 -10.26 3.27 -3.67
N ALA A 148 -11.50 3.75 -3.65
CA ALA A 148 -12.35 3.64 -2.46
C ALA A 148 -12.66 2.16 -2.16
N LEU A 149 -12.69 1.81 -0.88
CA LEU A 149 -13.06 0.47 -0.42
C LEU A 149 -14.56 0.18 -0.51
N SER A 150 -15.39 1.24 -0.50
CA SER A 150 -16.84 1.14 -0.61
C SER A 150 -17.35 1.98 -1.78
N ASP A 151 -18.36 1.49 -2.46
CA ASP A 151 -19.06 2.25 -3.49
C ASP A 151 -19.92 3.32 -2.83
N GLU A 152 -19.88 4.53 -3.39
CA GLU A 152 -20.79 5.61 -3.01
C GLU A 152 -22.11 5.43 -3.76
N ASN A 153 -23.17 5.10 -3.03
CA ASN A 153 -24.53 4.98 -3.57
C ASN A 153 -25.31 6.27 -3.39
N PHE A 154 -25.76 6.87 -4.48
CA PHE A 154 -26.61 8.04 -4.47
C PHE A 154 -28.03 7.65 -4.89
N THR A 155 -28.99 7.90 -4.02
CA THR A 155 -30.41 7.75 -4.36
C THR A 155 -30.96 9.10 -4.80
N LEU A 156 -31.33 9.22 -6.08
CA LEU A 156 -31.97 10.41 -6.60
C LEU A 156 -33.47 10.33 -6.31
N THR A 157 -33.98 11.22 -5.48
CA THR A 157 -35.39 11.25 -5.07
C THR A 157 -36.27 12.17 -5.92
N ALA A 158 -35.65 12.97 -6.81
CA ALA A 158 -36.37 13.90 -7.69
C ALA A 158 -35.76 13.92 -9.09
N THR A 159 -36.61 14.23 -10.08
CA THR A 159 -36.17 14.46 -11.44
C THR A 159 -35.54 15.85 -11.55
N GLY A 160 -34.29 15.94 -11.96
CA GLY A 160 -33.56 17.22 -12.08
C GLY A 160 -32.08 17.01 -12.36
N THR A 161 -31.34 18.13 -12.48
CA THR A 161 -29.88 18.10 -12.60
C THR A 161 -29.27 18.00 -11.22
N HIS A 162 -28.49 16.93 -10.98
CA HIS A 162 -27.77 16.70 -9.73
C HIS A 162 -26.27 16.83 -9.96
N THR A 163 -25.61 17.68 -9.19
CA THR A 163 -24.15 17.85 -9.26
C THR A 163 -23.49 16.98 -8.19
N ILE A 164 -22.69 16.01 -8.61
CA ILE A 164 -21.89 15.19 -7.71
C ILE A 164 -20.48 15.79 -7.62
N LEU A 165 -20.16 16.37 -6.47
CA LEU A 165 -18.80 16.86 -6.20
C LEU A 165 -17.96 15.71 -5.64
N ARG A 166 -16.99 15.27 -6.42
CA ARG A 166 -15.97 14.30 -5.97
C ARG A 166 -14.70 15.03 -5.60
N THR A 167 -14.26 14.88 -4.37
CA THR A 167 -12.91 15.31 -3.96
C THR A 167 -11.92 14.29 -4.49
N LYS A 168 -10.99 14.74 -5.33
CA LYS A 168 -9.89 13.91 -5.88
C LYS A 168 -8.79 13.73 -4.87
#